data_bfd45ffc8e9f53f38dcd2a3d7999790a
#
_entry.id   bfd45ffc8e9f53f38dcd2a3d7999790a
#
_cell.length_a   1.000
_cell.length_b   1.000
_cell.length_c   1.000
_cell.angle_alpha   90.00
_cell.angle_beta   90.00
_cell.angle_gamma   90.00
#
_symmetry.space_group_name_H-M   'P 1'
#
loop_
_entity.id
_entity.type
_entity.pdbx_description
1 polymer ?
#
loop_
_entity_poly.entity_id
_entity_poly.type
_entity_poly.pdbx_seq_one_letter_code
_entity_poly.pdbx_strand_id
1 'polypeptide(L)'
;MEASVLLKAQVNTKRIYLLLNEVLDLSSQLAQALDREDQVTIRMLISMRREPIDKLKQARSVLLEMKQALPPEDAQRLAELLNGADAQEKEETELANQVRANQRLLEQVLELDKRLNQKLARENSIYQ
;
A
#
# COMPACT_ATOMS: atom_id res chain seq x y z
N MET A 1 -1.15 -22.03 -13.02
CA MET A 1 -0.19 -20.91 -13.01
C MET A 1 1.17 -21.41 -12.56
N GLU A 2 2.22 -20.98 -13.22
CA GLU A 2 3.57 -21.44 -12.87
C GLU A 2 4.00 -20.95 -11.49
N ALA A 3 4.78 -21.78 -10.79
CA ALA A 3 5.30 -21.45 -9.46
C ALA A 3 6.15 -20.17 -9.47
N SER A 4 6.90 -19.93 -10.54
CA SER A 4 7.72 -18.72 -10.68
C SER A 4 6.89 -17.44 -10.73
N VAL A 5 5.70 -17.48 -11.33
CA VAL A 5 4.77 -16.35 -11.40
C VAL A 5 4.23 -16.04 -9.99
N LEU A 6 3.80 -17.08 -9.27
CA LEU A 6 3.32 -16.93 -7.90
C LEU A 6 4.40 -16.37 -6.99
N LEU A 7 5.62 -16.84 -7.13
CA LEU A 7 6.74 -16.35 -6.33
C LEU A 7 7.03 -14.87 -6.61
N LYS A 8 7.04 -14.45 -7.87
CA LYS A 8 7.24 -13.05 -8.24
C LYS A 8 6.11 -12.17 -7.68
N ALA A 9 4.88 -12.64 -7.75
CA ALA A 9 3.74 -11.93 -7.16
C ALA A 9 3.88 -11.81 -5.64
N GLN A 10 4.33 -12.86 -4.96
CA GLN A 10 4.60 -12.84 -3.52
C GLN A 10 5.67 -11.82 -3.15
N VAL A 11 6.77 -11.78 -3.88
CA VAL A 11 7.86 -10.81 -3.65
C VAL A 11 7.34 -9.38 -3.78
N ASN A 12 6.55 -9.11 -4.82
CA ASN A 12 6.01 -7.76 -5.04
C ASN A 12 4.94 -7.39 -4.00
N THR A 13 4.08 -8.31 -3.60
CA THR A 13 3.07 -8.05 -2.55
C THR A 13 3.72 -7.85 -1.19
N LYS A 14 4.79 -8.57 -0.88
CA LYS A 14 5.56 -8.34 0.34
C LYS A 14 6.24 -6.97 0.33
N ARG A 15 6.76 -6.57 -0.81
CA ARG A 15 7.31 -5.22 -0.97
C ARG A 15 6.26 -4.15 -0.72
N ILE A 16 5.05 -4.34 -1.23
CA ILE A 16 3.91 -3.44 -0.97
C ILE A 16 3.62 -3.37 0.53
N TYR A 17 3.63 -4.49 1.22
CA TYR A 17 3.44 -4.53 2.68
C TYR A 17 4.45 -3.65 3.41
N LEU A 18 5.73 -3.78 3.08
CA LEU A 18 6.80 -2.99 3.70
C LEU A 18 6.64 -1.49 3.40
N LEU A 19 6.25 -1.15 2.18
CA LEU A 19 6.01 0.24 1.79
C LEU A 19 4.79 0.83 2.49
N LEU A 20 3.72 0.05 2.64
CA LEU A 20 2.53 0.47 3.40
C LEU A 20 2.86 0.72 4.87
N ASN A 21 3.70 -0.12 5.48
CA ASN A 21 4.17 0.09 6.86
C ASN A 21 4.96 1.40 6.97
N GLU A 22 5.82 1.70 6.01
CA GLU A 22 6.58 2.94 5.98
C GLU A 22 5.65 4.15 5.87
N VAL A 23 4.66 4.10 4.99
CA VAL A 23 3.66 5.18 4.86
C VAL A 23 2.87 5.34 6.15
N LEU A 24 2.46 4.24 6.77
CA LEU A 24 1.72 4.28 8.03
C LEU A 24 2.53 4.94 9.14
N ASP A 25 3.81 4.56 9.28
CA ASP A 25 4.71 5.11 10.28
C ASP A 25 4.91 6.62 10.08
N LEU A 26 5.24 7.03 8.86
CA LEU A 26 5.41 8.45 8.53
C LEU A 26 4.12 9.25 8.74
N SER A 27 2.98 8.65 8.42
CA SER A 27 1.67 9.27 8.62
C SER A 27 1.33 9.45 10.10
N SER A 28 1.69 8.47 10.95
CA SER A 28 1.56 8.58 12.41
C SER A 28 2.41 9.71 12.96
N GLN A 29 3.65 9.81 12.51
CA GLN A 29 4.55 10.90 12.93
C GLN A 29 4.01 12.27 12.48
N LEU A 30 3.45 12.32 11.27
CA LEU A 30 2.84 13.54 10.74
C LEU A 30 1.63 13.97 11.60
N ALA A 31 0.79 13.03 12.01
CA ALA A 31 -0.34 13.31 12.88
C ALA A 31 0.13 13.91 14.21
N GLN A 32 1.19 13.37 14.81
CA GLN A 32 1.78 13.88 16.04
C GLN A 32 2.36 15.29 15.84
N ALA A 33 3.05 15.53 14.72
CA ALA A 33 3.61 16.84 14.40
C ALA A 33 2.52 17.90 14.21
N LEU A 34 1.40 17.53 13.60
CA LEU A 34 0.23 18.40 13.45
C LEU A 34 -0.38 18.76 14.81
N ASP A 35 -0.48 17.80 15.73
CA ASP A 35 -1.01 18.04 17.07
C ASP A 35 -0.10 18.98 17.88
N ARG A 36 1.21 18.94 17.64
CA ARG A 36 2.19 19.84 18.27
C ARG A 36 2.36 21.17 17.54
N GLU A 37 1.74 21.34 16.38
CA GLU A 37 1.91 22.52 15.53
C GLU A 37 3.36 22.76 15.12
N ASP A 38 4.13 21.67 14.93
CA ASP A 38 5.53 21.71 14.54
C ASP A 38 5.66 21.82 13.01
N GLN A 39 5.66 23.04 12.50
CA GLN A 39 5.64 23.32 11.06
C GLN A 39 6.83 22.74 10.30
N VAL A 40 8.01 22.77 10.90
CA VAL A 40 9.23 22.25 10.26
C VAL A 40 9.11 20.73 10.06
N THR A 41 8.73 20.01 11.11
CA THR A 41 8.55 18.56 11.07
C THR A 41 7.40 18.17 10.14
N ILE A 42 6.30 18.91 10.12
CA ILE A 42 5.18 18.68 9.20
C ILE A 42 5.65 18.70 7.76
N ARG A 43 6.37 19.73 7.35
CA ARG A 43 6.88 19.85 5.96
C ARG A 43 7.84 18.73 5.60
N MET A 44 8.74 18.40 6.52
CA MET A 44 9.71 17.32 6.34
C MET A 44 9.00 15.99 6.11
N LEU A 45 8.02 15.65 6.96
CA LEU A 45 7.30 14.38 6.88
C LEU A 45 6.42 14.29 5.63
N ILE A 46 5.78 15.38 5.22
CA ILE A 46 5.03 15.43 3.95
C ILE A 46 5.96 15.08 2.79
N SER A 47 7.15 15.67 2.77
CA SER A 47 8.14 15.38 1.74
C SER A 47 8.61 13.93 1.79
N MET A 48 8.90 13.40 2.98
CA MET A 48 9.38 12.02 3.16
C MET A 48 8.34 10.97 2.72
N ARG A 49 7.04 11.26 2.88
CA ARG A 49 5.97 10.32 2.49
C ARG A 49 5.87 10.11 0.97
N ARG A 50 6.36 11.04 0.18
CA ARG A 50 6.26 10.97 -1.29
C ARG A 50 6.99 9.78 -1.88
N GLU A 51 8.18 9.48 -1.37
CA GLU A 51 9.00 8.39 -1.89
C GLU A 51 8.33 7.01 -1.75
N PRO A 52 7.91 6.58 -0.54
CA PRO A 52 7.23 5.30 -0.43
C PRO A 52 5.88 5.26 -1.18
N ILE A 53 5.16 6.36 -1.28
CA ILE A 53 3.92 6.41 -2.06
C ILE A 53 4.21 6.20 -3.55
N ASP A 54 5.25 6.84 -4.09
CA ASP A 54 5.65 6.65 -5.48
C ASP A 54 6.11 5.20 -5.75
N LYS A 55 6.85 4.62 -4.81
CA LYS A 55 7.27 3.21 -4.90
C LYS A 55 6.08 2.25 -4.84
N LEU A 56 5.04 2.58 -4.07
CA LEU A 56 3.79 1.81 -4.07
C LEU A 56 3.12 1.80 -5.44
N LYS A 57 3.06 2.95 -6.10
CA LYS A 57 2.51 3.05 -7.46
C LYS A 57 3.32 2.20 -8.43
N GLN A 58 4.64 2.22 -8.34
CA GLN A 58 5.53 1.41 -9.17
C GLN A 58 5.32 -0.09 -8.91
N ALA A 59 5.22 -0.51 -7.66
CA ALA A 59 5.00 -1.91 -7.30
C ALA A 59 3.65 -2.43 -7.82
N ARG A 60 2.61 -1.60 -7.77
CA ARG A 60 1.30 -1.93 -8.35
C ARG A 60 1.37 -2.07 -9.87
N SER A 61 2.13 -1.20 -10.53
CA SER A 61 2.35 -1.27 -11.97
C SER A 61 3.04 -2.57 -12.39
N VAL A 62 4.02 -3.03 -11.60
CA VAL A 62 4.70 -4.31 -11.84
C VAL A 62 3.70 -5.46 -11.79
N LEU A 63 2.81 -5.49 -10.79
CA LEU A 63 1.78 -6.54 -10.69
C LEU A 63 0.81 -6.50 -11.88
N LEU A 64 0.44 -5.31 -12.33
CA LEU A 64 -0.41 -5.15 -13.50
C LEU A 64 0.26 -5.66 -14.77
N GLU A 65 1.53 -5.33 -14.98
CA GLU A 65 2.32 -5.83 -16.10
C GLU A 65 2.45 -7.35 -16.09
N MET A 66 2.69 -7.94 -14.90
CA MET A 66 2.73 -9.39 -14.73
C MET A 66 1.42 -10.03 -15.19
N LYS A 67 0.30 -9.48 -14.77
CA LYS A 67 -1.03 -9.96 -15.12
C LYS A 67 -1.27 -9.88 -16.62
N GLN A 68 -0.88 -8.76 -17.26
CA GLN A 68 -1.04 -8.56 -18.70
C GLN A 68 -0.21 -9.52 -19.55
N ALA A 69 0.90 -10.00 -19.02
CA ALA A 69 1.80 -10.94 -19.71
C ALA A 69 1.35 -12.40 -19.61
N LEU A 70 0.34 -12.71 -18.82
CA LEU A 70 -0.15 -14.07 -18.60
C LEU A 70 -1.26 -14.45 -19.60
N PRO A 71 -1.44 -15.77 -19.87
CA PRO A 71 -2.63 -16.25 -20.57
C PRO A 71 -3.91 -15.81 -19.82
N PRO A 72 -5.05 -15.63 -20.52
CA PRO A 72 -6.26 -15.08 -19.91
C PRO A 72 -6.75 -15.79 -18.64
N GLU A 73 -6.68 -17.12 -18.59
CA GLU A 73 -7.09 -17.88 -17.41
C GLU A 73 -6.20 -17.61 -16.20
N ASP A 74 -4.89 -17.58 -16.43
CA ASP A 74 -3.91 -17.29 -15.37
C ASP A 74 -4.00 -15.83 -14.93
N ALA A 75 -4.19 -14.90 -15.86
CA ALA A 75 -4.37 -13.49 -15.56
C ALA A 75 -5.61 -13.27 -14.67
N GLN A 76 -6.71 -13.95 -14.98
CA GLN A 76 -7.93 -13.87 -14.17
C GLN A 76 -7.70 -14.44 -12.78
N ARG A 77 -7.02 -15.58 -12.66
CA ARG A 77 -6.73 -16.19 -11.36
C ARG A 77 -5.82 -15.31 -10.52
N LEU A 78 -4.79 -14.75 -11.12
CA LEU A 78 -3.92 -13.81 -10.41
C LEU A 78 -4.70 -12.58 -9.93
N ALA A 79 -5.57 -12.02 -10.78
CA ALA A 79 -6.42 -10.89 -10.41
C ALA A 79 -7.32 -11.22 -9.21
N GLU A 80 -7.91 -12.42 -9.18
CA GLU A 80 -8.75 -12.86 -8.05
C GLU A 80 -7.93 -12.94 -6.76
N LEU A 81 -6.74 -13.53 -6.80
CA LEU A 81 -5.86 -13.63 -5.64
C LEU A 81 -5.42 -12.25 -5.14
N LEU A 82 -5.06 -11.35 -6.05
CA LEU A 82 -4.67 -9.98 -5.69
C LEU A 82 -5.82 -9.16 -5.15
N ASN A 83 -7.06 -9.54 -5.43
CA ASN A 83 -8.26 -8.92 -4.87
C ASN A 83 -8.74 -9.57 -3.55
N GLY A 84 -8.02 -10.56 -3.05
CA GLY A 84 -8.29 -11.16 -1.75
C GLY A 84 -9.03 -12.49 -1.77
N ALA A 85 -9.09 -13.17 -2.93
CA ALA A 85 -9.71 -14.49 -3.02
C ALA A 85 -8.95 -15.51 -2.17
N ASP A 86 -9.67 -16.54 -1.73
CA ASP A 86 -9.09 -17.67 -1.02
C ASP A 86 -8.17 -18.48 -1.94
N ALA A 87 -7.12 -19.06 -1.36
CA ALA A 87 -6.29 -20.02 -2.07
C ALA A 87 -7.11 -21.27 -2.41
N GLN A 88 -7.03 -21.71 -3.65
CA GLN A 88 -7.64 -22.98 -4.11
C GLN A 88 -6.61 -24.10 -4.11
N GLU A 89 -5.34 -23.75 -4.28
CA GLU A 89 -4.22 -24.67 -4.27
C GLU A 89 -3.21 -24.26 -3.21
N LYS A 90 -2.44 -25.25 -2.74
CA LYS A 90 -1.43 -25.03 -1.69
C LYS A 90 -0.42 -23.94 -2.08
N GLU A 91 -0.02 -23.91 -3.34
CA GLU A 91 0.97 -22.97 -3.87
C GLU A 91 0.49 -21.51 -3.83
N GLU A 92 -0.81 -21.29 -3.74
CA GLU A 92 -1.42 -19.96 -3.68
C GLU A 92 -1.54 -19.41 -2.25
N THR A 93 -1.33 -20.26 -1.24
CA THR A 93 -1.63 -19.92 0.17
C THR A 93 -0.86 -18.71 0.67
N GLU A 94 0.43 -18.65 0.43
CA GLU A 94 1.25 -17.54 0.92
C GLU A 94 0.88 -16.22 0.25
N LEU A 95 0.62 -16.24 -1.07
CA LEU A 95 0.18 -15.04 -1.78
C LEU A 95 -1.16 -14.56 -1.24
N ALA A 96 -2.13 -15.46 -1.08
CA ALA A 96 -3.45 -15.11 -0.54
C ALA A 96 -3.34 -14.50 0.86
N ASN A 97 -2.53 -15.06 1.73
CA ASN A 97 -2.31 -14.55 3.09
C ASN A 97 -1.64 -13.18 3.07
N GLN A 98 -0.64 -12.99 2.20
CA GLN A 98 0.05 -11.71 2.07
C GLN A 98 -0.88 -10.62 1.53
N VAL A 99 -1.70 -10.93 0.55
CA VAL A 99 -2.68 -9.98 -0.01
C VAL A 99 -3.67 -9.52 1.07
N ARG A 100 -4.17 -10.44 1.89
CA ARG A 100 -5.09 -10.10 2.98
C ARG A 100 -4.43 -9.22 4.03
N ALA A 101 -3.18 -9.52 4.38
CA ALA A 101 -2.42 -8.67 5.29
C ALA A 101 -2.24 -7.27 4.72
N ASN A 102 -1.96 -7.17 3.43
CA ASN A 102 -1.83 -5.88 2.73
C ASN A 102 -3.15 -5.10 2.75
N GLN A 103 -4.28 -5.78 2.53
CA GLN A 103 -5.60 -5.14 2.55
C GLN A 103 -5.92 -4.55 3.92
N ARG A 104 -5.64 -5.29 5.00
CA ARG A 104 -5.83 -4.79 6.37
C ARG A 104 -4.96 -3.58 6.67
N LEU A 105 -3.70 -3.64 6.23
CA LEU A 105 -2.76 -2.55 6.43
C LEU A 105 -3.15 -1.31 5.62
N LEU A 106 -3.60 -1.50 4.38
CA LEU A 106 -4.09 -0.42 3.52
C LEU A 106 -5.29 0.29 4.16
N GLU A 107 -6.21 -0.45 4.76
CA GLU A 107 -7.35 0.13 5.48
C GLU A 107 -6.89 1.06 6.59
N GLN A 108 -5.87 0.66 7.36
CA GLN A 108 -5.28 1.50 8.41
C GLN A 108 -4.64 2.77 7.84
N VAL A 109 -3.91 2.64 6.73
CA VAL A 109 -3.27 3.77 6.06
C VAL A 109 -4.34 4.77 5.58
N LEU A 110 -5.39 4.27 4.92
CA LEU A 110 -6.47 5.12 4.38
C LEU A 110 -7.26 5.81 5.51
N GLU A 111 -7.52 5.11 6.60
CA GLU A 111 -8.20 5.68 7.77
C GLU A 111 -7.38 6.84 8.37
N LEU A 112 -6.09 6.63 8.55
CA LEU A 112 -5.19 7.67 9.07
C LEU A 112 -5.06 8.82 8.08
N ASP A 113 -4.96 8.53 6.79
CA ASP A 113 -4.87 9.55 5.73
C ASP A 113 -6.11 10.47 5.73
N LYS A 114 -7.28 9.89 5.93
CA LYS A 114 -8.53 10.65 6.06
C LYS A 114 -8.46 11.64 7.22
N ARG A 115 -7.95 11.20 8.38
CA ARG A 115 -7.77 12.06 9.56
C ARG A 115 -6.75 13.18 9.29
N LEU A 116 -5.64 12.83 8.62
CA LEU A 116 -4.60 13.79 8.26
C LEU A 116 -5.14 14.88 7.34
N ASN A 117 -5.90 14.50 6.33
CA ASN A 117 -6.49 15.44 5.39
C ASN A 117 -7.45 16.39 6.10
N GLN A 118 -8.22 15.91 7.08
CA GLN A 118 -9.11 16.75 7.88
C GLN A 118 -8.32 17.74 8.74
N LYS A 119 -7.23 17.30 9.37
CA LYS A 119 -6.36 18.17 10.19
C LYS A 119 -5.66 19.23 9.35
N LEU A 120 -5.14 18.85 8.19
CA LEU A 120 -4.48 19.77 7.25
C LEU A 120 -5.46 20.81 6.71
N ALA A 121 -6.68 20.39 6.39
CA ALA A 121 -7.73 21.31 5.94
C ALA A 121 -8.10 22.35 7.00
N ARG A 122 -8.19 21.93 8.27
CA ARG A 122 -8.46 22.86 9.40
C ARG A 122 -7.34 23.88 9.56
N GLU A 123 -6.08 23.42 9.48
CA GLU A 123 -4.91 24.29 9.62
C GLU A 123 -4.87 25.31 8.49
N ASN A 124 -5.10 24.89 7.25
CA ASN A 124 -5.17 25.78 6.10
C ASN A 124 -6.33 26.79 6.23
N SER A 125 -7.46 26.37 6.79
CA SER A 125 -8.62 27.23 7.02
C SER A 125 -8.34 28.33 8.05
N ILE A 126 -7.52 28.05 9.06
CA ILE A 126 -7.15 29.02 10.09
C ILE A 126 -6.28 30.14 9.51
N TYR A 127 -5.44 29.83 8.53
CA TYR A 127 -4.50 30.77 7.92
C TYR A 127 -5.03 31.48 6.67
N GLN A 128 -6.24 31.16 6.27
CA GLN A 128 -6.95 31.87 5.22
C GLN A 128 -7.86 32.94 5.83
#